data_1552d97b408006f7175d11dd1264e0ce
#
_entry.id   1552d97b408006f7175d11dd1264e0ce
#
_cell.length_a   1.000
_cell.length_b   1.000
_cell.length_c   1.000
_cell.angle_alpha   90.00
_cell.angle_beta   90.00
_cell.angle_gamma   90.00
#
_symmetry.space_group_name_H-M   'P 1'
#
loop_
_entity.id
_entity.type
_entity.pdbx_description
1 polymer ?
#
loop_
_entity_poly.entity_id
_entity_poly.type
_entity_poly.pdbx_seq_one_letter_code
_entity_poly.pdbx_strand_id
1 'polypeptide(L)'
;YFWILPPLMGIIVQPIIGAASDKTWCRFGRRIPYLFAGAAMSVLVMCLLPNAGSFGMTISTAMIFGLIALMFLDTSINMAMQPFKMLVGDMVNEKQKGLAYSIQSFLCNAGSLAGYLFPFIFALIGMSNVAPEGVIPDSVIFSFYIGAAILILCVIYTTIKVKEMPPKEYAEYHGINPEEEKNEKTNMLKLLVKAPKAFWTVGLVQFFCWAAFMFMWTY
;
A
#
# COMPACT_ATOMS: atom_id res chain seq x y z
N TYR A 1 -21.68 -0.16 2.98
CA TYR A 1 -20.83 0.15 4.17
C TYR A 1 -19.40 -0.34 3.99
N PHE A 2 -19.15 -1.49 3.37
CA PHE A 2 -17.81 -2.08 3.19
C PHE A 2 -16.84 -1.17 2.39
N TRP A 3 -17.32 -0.39 1.44
CA TRP A 3 -16.50 0.47 0.57
C TRP A 3 -15.96 1.74 1.25
N ILE A 4 -16.48 2.10 2.43
CA ILE A 4 -16.04 3.30 3.16
C ILE A 4 -14.80 3.01 4.01
N LEU A 5 -14.63 1.77 4.45
CA LEU A 5 -13.57 1.39 5.38
C LEU A 5 -12.14 1.50 4.80
N PRO A 6 -11.85 1.03 3.57
CA PRO A 6 -10.54 1.16 2.98
C PRO A 6 -10.00 2.60 2.93
N PRO A 7 -10.71 3.59 2.39
CA PRO A 7 -10.26 4.98 2.42
C PRO A 7 -10.02 5.52 3.84
N LEU A 8 -10.86 5.12 4.80
CA LEU A 8 -10.71 5.54 6.19
C LEU A 8 -9.40 5.02 6.80
N MET A 9 -9.07 3.74 6.57
CA MET A 9 -7.80 3.17 7.00
C MET A 9 -6.61 3.88 6.35
N GLY A 10 -6.68 4.21 5.06
CA GLY A 10 -5.65 4.97 4.37
C GLY A 10 -5.38 6.34 5.00
N ILE A 11 -6.42 7.09 5.36
CA ILE A 11 -6.30 8.41 6.00
C ILE A 11 -5.58 8.32 7.35
N ILE A 12 -5.81 7.25 8.12
CA ILE A 12 -5.25 7.09 9.47
C ILE A 12 -3.85 6.45 9.40
N VAL A 13 -3.70 5.35 8.68
CA VAL A 13 -2.49 4.52 8.70
C VAL A 13 -1.33 5.18 7.97
N GLN A 14 -1.56 5.79 6.80
CA GLN A 14 -0.48 6.36 6.00
C GLN A 14 0.32 7.44 6.72
N PRO A 15 -0.28 8.45 7.37
CA PRO A 15 0.46 9.48 8.10
C PRO A 15 1.22 8.92 9.32
N ILE A 16 0.60 7.95 10.03
CA ILE A 16 1.22 7.34 11.22
C ILE A 16 2.47 6.55 10.80
N ILE A 17 2.35 5.70 9.79
CA ILE A 17 3.47 4.88 9.30
C ILE A 17 4.54 5.76 8.64
N GLY A 18 4.15 6.79 7.89
CA GLY A 18 5.08 7.76 7.35
C GLY A 18 5.95 8.38 8.45
N ALA A 19 5.33 8.95 9.46
CA ALA A 19 6.01 9.57 10.59
C ALA A 19 6.81 8.57 11.45
N ALA A 20 6.32 7.34 11.62
CA ALA A 20 7.02 6.30 12.35
C ALA A 20 8.26 5.83 11.60
N SER A 21 8.17 5.63 10.28
CA SER A 21 9.29 5.20 9.45
C SER A 21 10.39 6.26 9.38
N ASP A 22 10.07 7.54 9.44
CA ASP A 22 11.06 8.62 9.48
C ASP A 22 11.91 8.62 10.76
N LYS A 23 11.33 8.20 11.88
CA LYS A 23 11.99 8.18 13.20
C LYS A 23 12.75 6.88 13.49
N THR A 24 12.47 5.83 12.73
CA THR A 24 13.05 4.50 12.98
C THR A 24 14.26 4.30 12.07
N TRP A 25 15.38 3.85 12.66
CA TRP A 25 16.54 3.39 11.91
C TRP A 25 16.95 2.01 12.40
N CYS A 26 16.93 1.03 11.49
CA CYS A 26 17.32 -0.35 11.76
C CYS A 26 18.47 -0.78 10.83
N ARG A 27 19.01 -1.99 11.07
CA ARG A 27 20.06 -2.59 10.23
C ARG A 27 19.68 -2.67 8.73
N PHE A 28 18.39 -2.75 8.43
CA PHE A 28 17.86 -2.84 7.05
C PHE A 28 17.46 -1.48 6.47
N GLY A 29 17.60 -0.40 7.23
CA GLY A 29 17.18 0.94 6.84
C GLY A 29 16.00 1.45 7.68
N ARG A 30 15.37 2.55 7.23
CA ARG A 30 14.21 3.16 7.91
C ARG A 30 12.86 2.75 7.28
N ARG A 31 12.81 2.57 5.97
CA ARG A 31 11.57 2.26 5.20
C ARG A 31 11.32 0.76 5.06
N ILE A 32 12.39 0.01 4.80
CA ILE A 32 12.33 -1.44 4.49
C ILE A 32 11.64 -2.26 5.58
N PRO A 33 11.87 -2.06 6.90
CA PRO A 33 11.20 -2.84 7.93
C PRO A 33 9.67 -2.71 7.90
N TYR A 34 9.17 -1.49 7.66
CA TYR A 34 7.72 -1.24 7.56
C TYR A 34 7.12 -1.81 6.27
N LEU A 35 7.85 -1.69 5.17
CA LEU A 35 7.48 -2.32 3.90
C LEU A 35 7.34 -3.83 4.07
N PHE A 36 8.33 -4.48 4.67
CA PHE A 36 8.34 -5.92 4.89
C PHE A 36 7.23 -6.36 5.85
N ALA A 37 7.06 -5.68 6.98
CA ALA A 37 6.00 -5.99 7.94
C ALA A 37 4.61 -5.85 7.32
N GLY A 38 4.34 -4.75 6.61
CA GLY A 38 3.07 -4.54 5.92
C GLY A 38 2.80 -5.60 4.85
N ALA A 39 3.80 -5.94 4.04
CA ALA A 39 3.66 -6.99 3.02
C ALA A 39 3.45 -8.38 3.63
N ALA A 40 4.18 -8.75 4.69
CA ALA A 40 4.01 -10.02 5.38
C ALA A 40 2.59 -10.16 5.97
N MET A 41 2.08 -9.11 6.61
CA MET A 41 0.71 -9.07 7.12
C MET A 41 -0.32 -9.17 5.99
N SER A 42 -0.11 -8.46 4.88
CA SER A 42 -0.98 -8.54 3.70
C SER A 42 -1.05 -9.95 3.13
N VAL A 43 0.09 -10.62 3.00
CA VAL A 43 0.18 -12.00 2.50
C VAL A 43 -0.58 -12.96 3.41
N LEU A 44 -0.45 -12.83 4.72
CA LEU A 44 -1.20 -13.65 5.68
C LEU A 44 -2.71 -13.51 5.47
N VAL A 45 -3.20 -12.27 5.36
CA VAL A 45 -4.63 -12.03 5.15
C VAL A 45 -5.08 -12.48 3.77
N MET A 46 -4.29 -12.28 2.73
CA MET A 46 -4.58 -12.77 1.37
C MET A 46 -4.70 -14.30 1.32
N CYS A 47 -3.96 -15.01 2.17
CA CYS A 47 -4.09 -16.47 2.28
C CYS A 47 -5.30 -16.91 3.12
N LEU A 48 -5.70 -16.12 4.12
CA LEU A 48 -6.82 -16.44 5.01
C LEU A 48 -8.18 -16.10 4.39
N LEU A 49 -8.28 -14.98 3.70
CA LEU A 49 -9.55 -14.44 3.20
C LEU A 49 -10.28 -15.40 2.24
N PRO A 50 -9.63 -16.02 1.23
CA PRO A 50 -10.30 -16.94 0.32
C PRO A 50 -10.78 -18.24 1.00
N ASN A 51 -10.16 -18.60 2.13
CA ASN A 51 -10.51 -19.81 2.87
C ASN A 51 -11.60 -19.58 3.94
N ALA A 52 -12.13 -18.36 4.06
CA ALA A 52 -13.14 -18.02 5.06
C ALA A 52 -14.38 -18.93 5.00
N GLY A 53 -14.80 -19.35 3.81
CA GLY A 53 -15.92 -20.27 3.61
C GLY A 53 -15.66 -21.69 4.14
N SER A 54 -14.40 -22.11 4.23
CA SER A 54 -14.01 -23.46 4.68
C SER A 54 -14.03 -23.62 6.21
N PHE A 55 -14.15 -22.53 6.96
CA PHE A 55 -14.12 -22.57 8.43
C PHE A 55 -15.45 -22.96 9.09
N GLY A 56 -16.48 -23.33 8.31
CA GLY A 56 -17.79 -23.75 8.86
C GLY A 56 -18.52 -22.67 9.65
N MET A 57 -18.23 -21.39 9.36
CA MET A 57 -18.83 -20.25 10.05
C MET A 57 -20.28 -20.03 9.60
N THR A 58 -21.11 -19.53 10.50
CA THR A 58 -22.44 -19.02 10.13
C THR A 58 -22.31 -17.80 9.24
N ILE A 59 -23.31 -17.49 8.43
CA ILE A 59 -23.29 -16.35 7.48
C ILE A 59 -22.93 -15.04 8.21
N SER A 60 -23.53 -14.77 9.37
CA SER A 60 -23.24 -13.56 10.15
C SER A 60 -21.79 -13.51 10.64
N THR A 61 -21.25 -14.63 11.10
CA THR A 61 -19.85 -14.72 11.55
C THR A 61 -18.88 -14.58 10.39
N ALA A 62 -19.18 -15.17 9.24
CA ALA A 62 -18.38 -15.04 8.02
C ALA A 62 -18.35 -13.59 7.52
N MET A 63 -19.46 -12.87 7.59
CA MET A 63 -19.52 -11.44 7.23
C MET A 63 -18.64 -10.59 8.15
N ILE A 64 -18.70 -10.80 9.46
CA ILE A 64 -17.86 -10.07 10.44
C ILE A 64 -16.39 -10.40 10.21
N PHE A 65 -16.06 -11.68 10.03
CA PHE A 65 -14.70 -12.12 9.73
C PHE A 65 -14.18 -11.48 8.45
N GLY A 66 -14.97 -11.49 7.37
CA GLY A 66 -14.60 -10.87 6.10
C GLY A 66 -14.38 -9.36 6.24
N LEU A 67 -15.22 -8.67 7.01
CA LEU A 67 -15.05 -7.25 7.31
C LEU A 67 -13.73 -6.96 8.04
N ILE A 68 -13.46 -7.69 9.12
CA ILE A 68 -12.22 -7.54 9.89
C ILE A 68 -11.01 -7.88 9.03
N ALA A 69 -11.06 -8.96 8.26
CA ALA A 69 -9.98 -9.37 7.36
C ALA A 69 -9.70 -8.32 6.29
N LEU A 70 -10.74 -7.73 5.67
CA LEU A 70 -10.59 -6.64 4.70
C LEU A 70 -9.98 -5.39 5.35
N MET A 71 -10.40 -4.99 6.53
CA MET A 71 -9.79 -3.87 7.26
C MET A 71 -8.31 -4.13 7.55
N PHE A 72 -7.97 -5.36 7.96
CA PHE A 72 -6.58 -5.75 8.19
C PHE A 72 -5.76 -5.76 6.90
N LEU A 73 -6.31 -6.27 5.82
CA LEU A 73 -5.66 -6.29 4.51
C LEU A 73 -5.35 -4.87 4.04
N ASP A 74 -6.35 -4.00 4.09
CA ASP A 74 -6.19 -2.61 3.66
C ASP A 74 -5.20 -1.83 4.53
N THR A 75 -5.26 -2.01 5.85
CA THR A 75 -4.29 -1.47 6.80
C THR A 75 -2.87 -1.91 6.45
N SER A 76 -2.69 -3.21 6.20
CA SER A 76 -1.39 -3.82 5.88
C SER A 76 -0.84 -3.34 4.54
N ILE A 77 -1.69 -3.22 3.53
CA ILE A 77 -1.33 -2.68 2.21
C ILE A 77 -0.90 -1.21 2.35
N ASN A 78 -1.66 -0.39 3.05
CA ASN A 78 -1.32 1.02 3.28
C ASN A 78 -0.03 1.17 4.09
N MET A 79 0.22 0.27 5.05
CA MET A 79 1.46 0.19 5.81
C MET A 79 2.68 -0.11 4.93
N ALA A 80 2.54 -0.96 3.91
CA ALA A 80 3.60 -1.28 2.97
C ALA A 80 3.76 -0.20 1.89
N MET A 81 2.66 0.32 1.36
CA MET A 81 2.64 1.22 0.21
C MET A 81 3.28 2.57 0.51
N GLN A 82 3.10 3.10 1.71
CA GLN A 82 3.63 4.40 2.09
C GLN A 82 5.17 4.42 2.13
N PRO A 83 5.85 3.51 2.86
CA PRO A 83 7.31 3.41 2.81
C PRO A 83 7.84 3.14 1.40
N PHE A 84 7.14 2.33 0.60
CA PHE A 84 7.52 2.04 -0.77
C PHE A 84 7.54 3.29 -1.66
N LYS A 85 6.53 4.14 -1.59
CA LYS A 85 6.49 5.41 -2.32
C LYS A 85 7.61 6.35 -1.87
N MET A 86 7.81 6.46 -0.56
CA MET A 86 8.84 7.32 0.02
C MET A 86 10.25 6.83 -0.31
N LEU A 87 10.48 5.52 -0.32
CA LEU A 87 11.76 4.90 -0.68
C LEU A 87 12.24 5.34 -2.07
N VAL A 88 11.35 5.38 -3.06
CA VAL A 88 11.69 5.86 -4.41
C VAL A 88 12.16 7.32 -4.36
N GLY A 89 11.48 8.17 -3.61
CA GLY A 89 11.88 9.58 -3.45
C GLY A 89 13.20 9.76 -2.70
N ASP A 90 13.47 8.89 -1.72
CA ASP A 90 14.69 8.92 -0.92
C ASP A 90 15.95 8.48 -1.71
N MET A 91 15.76 7.62 -2.72
CA MET A 91 16.84 7.02 -3.51
C MET A 91 17.27 7.83 -4.73
N VAL A 92 16.51 8.83 -5.14
CA VAL A 92 16.76 9.60 -6.34
C VAL A 92 17.01 11.08 -6.05
N ASN A 93 17.83 11.73 -6.91
CA ASN A 93 18.07 13.16 -6.82
C ASN A 93 16.80 13.95 -7.18
N GLU A 94 16.66 15.18 -6.65
CA GLU A 94 15.53 16.08 -6.90
C GLU A 94 15.18 16.23 -8.39
N LYS A 95 16.20 16.33 -9.25
CA LYS A 95 16.03 16.45 -10.72
C LYS A 95 15.41 15.22 -11.37
N GLN A 96 15.55 14.04 -10.74
CA GLN A 96 15.09 12.76 -11.28
C GLN A 96 13.79 12.27 -10.63
N LYS A 97 13.33 12.91 -9.54
CA LYS A 97 12.12 12.50 -8.81
C LYS A 97 10.89 12.40 -9.72
N GLY A 98 10.69 13.38 -10.59
CA GLY A 98 9.56 13.37 -11.53
C GLY A 98 9.55 12.14 -12.43
N LEU A 99 10.69 11.80 -13.02
CA LEU A 99 10.85 10.63 -13.87
C LEU A 99 10.66 9.34 -13.08
N ALA A 100 11.26 9.24 -11.89
CA ALA A 100 11.17 8.06 -11.04
C ALA A 100 9.71 7.76 -10.63
N TYR A 101 8.96 8.77 -10.21
CA TYR A 101 7.54 8.62 -9.88
C TYR A 101 6.68 8.30 -11.11
N SER A 102 7.01 8.82 -12.29
CA SER A 102 6.33 8.48 -13.54
C SER A 102 6.53 7.01 -13.90
N ILE A 103 7.76 6.50 -13.81
CA ILE A 103 8.08 5.09 -14.03
C ILE A 103 7.38 4.22 -12.99
N GLN A 104 7.39 4.61 -11.71
CA GLN A 104 6.69 3.90 -10.65
C GLN A 104 5.20 3.80 -10.95
N SER A 105 4.56 4.91 -11.32
CA SER A 105 3.13 4.94 -11.66
C SER A 105 2.82 4.07 -12.89
N PHE A 106 3.66 4.10 -13.92
CA PHE A 106 3.52 3.24 -15.08
C PHE A 106 3.56 1.76 -14.70
N LEU A 107 4.57 1.35 -13.92
CA LEU A 107 4.71 -0.05 -13.48
C LEU A 107 3.56 -0.49 -12.56
N CYS A 108 3.08 0.39 -11.67
CA CYS A 108 1.91 0.11 -10.83
C CYS A 108 0.65 -0.14 -11.67
N ASN A 109 0.40 0.70 -12.67
CA ASN A 109 -0.76 0.54 -13.55
C ASN A 109 -0.62 -0.70 -14.47
N ALA A 110 0.58 -0.99 -14.96
CA ALA A 110 0.85 -2.22 -15.70
C ALA A 110 0.63 -3.47 -14.84
N GLY A 111 1.04 -3.45 -13.58
CA GLY A 111 0.78 -4.51 -12.61
C GLY A 111 -0.72 -4.69 -12.34
N SER A 112 -1.47 -3.59 -12.21
CA SER A 112 -2.93 -3.63 -12.05
C SER A 112 -3.60 -4.26 -13.26
N LEU A 113 -3.19 -3.89 -14.47
CA LEU A 113 -3.69 -4.49 -15.70
C LEU A 113 -3.43 -5.99 -15.75
N ALA A 114 -2.21 -6.43 -15.40
CA ALA A 114 -1.88 -7.85 -15.29
C ALA A 114 -2.78 -8.57 -14.28
N GLY A 115 -3.04 -7.96 -13.12
CA GLY A 115 -3.95 -8.51 -12.10
C GLY A 115 -5.38 -8.72 -12.63
N TYR A 116 -5.92 -7.78 -13.40
CA TYR A 116 -7.23 -7.93 -14.02
C TYR A 116 -7.27 -9.03 -15.09
N LEU A 117 -6.15 -9.39 -15.69
CA LEU A 117 -6.08 -10.46 -16.70
C LEU A 117 -6.04 -11.86 -16.09
N PHE A 118 -5.70 -12.03 -14.82
CA PHE A 118 -5.63 -13.36 -14.19
C PHE A 118 -6.88 -14.22 -14.34
N PRO A 119 -8.11 -13.74 -14.09
CA PRO A 119 -9.32 -14.55 -14.28
C PRO A 119 -9.48 -15.06 -15.72
N PHE A 120 -9.09 -14.26 -16.71
CA PHE A 120 -9.13 -14.65 -18.13
C PHE A 120 -8.08 -15.71 -18.44
N ILE A 121 -6.86 -15.58 -17.89
CA ILE A 121 -5.79 -16.56 -18.06
C ILE A 121 -6.21 -17.89 -17.44
N PHE A 122 -6.82 -17.91 -16.26
CA PHE A 122 -7.32 -19.13 -15.62
C PHE A 122 -8.45 -19.78 -16.39
N ALA A 123 -9.35 -18.99 -16.98
CA ALA A 123 -10.39 -19.52 -17.86
C ALA A 123 -9.80 -20.21 -19.11
N LEU A 124 -8.73 -19.67 -19.69
CA LEU A 124 -8.03 -20.27 -20.82
C LEU A 124 -7.35 -21.61 -20.47
N ILE A 125 -6.92 -21.76 -19.22
CA ILE A 125 -6.31 -23.00 -18.71
C ILE A 125 -7.38 -24.03 -18.31
N GLY A 126 -8.68 -23.68 -18.44
CA GLY A 126 -9.80 -24.57 -18.12
C GLY A 126 -10.26 -24.54 -16.67
N MET A 127 -9.83 -23.54 -15.88
CA MET A 127 -10.36 -23.33 -14.54
C MET A 127 -11.71 -22.64 -14.59
N SER A 128 -12.69 -23.14 -13.82
CA SER A 128 -14.01 -22.53 -13.73
C SER A 128 -13.95 -21.21 -12.97
N ASN A 129 -14.48 -20.14 -13.58
CA ASN A 129 -14.72 -18.86 -12.92
C ASN A 129 -16.09 -18.78 -12.24
N VAL A 130 -16.87 -19.87 -12.29
CA VAL A 130 -18.21 -19.97 -11.73
C VAL A 130 -18.22 -21.06 -10.67
N ALA A 131 -18.75 -20.75 -9.50
CA ALA A 131 -18.97 -21.68 -8.41
C ALA A 131 -20.44 -21.63 -7.96
N PRO A 132 -20.96 -22.68 -7.27
CA PRO A 132 -22.28 -22.65 -6.62
C PRO A 132 -22.41 -21.48 -5.64
N GLU A 133 -23.66 -21.07 -5.36
CA GLU A 133 -23.92 -20.00 -4.39
C GLU A 133 -23.26 -20.30 -3.04
N GLY A 134 -22.51 -19.33 -2.50
CA GLY A 134 -21.82 -19.44 -1.23
C GLY A 134 -20.40 -20.07 -1.29
N VAL A 135 -19.93 -20.46 -2.47
CA VAL A 135 -18.57 -21.00 -2.67
C VAL A 135 -17.75 -20.04 -3.52
N ILE A 136 -16.50 -19.78 -3.07
CA ILE A 136 -15.59 -18.93 -3.83
C ILE A 136 -14.98 -19.74 -4.97
N PRO A 137 -14.99 -19.27 -6.24
CA PRO A 137 -14.39 -19.97 -7.37
C PRO A 137 -12.89 -20.23 -7.16
N ASP A 138 -12.41 -21.40 -7.58
CA ASP A 138 -10.99 -21.76 -7.46
C ASP A 138 -10.06 -20.76 -8.15
N SER A 139 -10.47 -20.21 -9.29
CA SER A 139 -9.71 -19.17 -10.00
C SER A 139 -9.44 -17.93 -9.12
N VAL A 140 -10.40 -17.54 -8.28
CA VAL A 140 -10.24 -16.43 -7.33
C VAL A 140 -9.26 -16.81 -6.24
N ILE A 141 -9.40 -18.01 -5.64
CA ILE A 141 -8.50 -18.51 -4.59
C ILE A 141 -7.06 -18.55 -5.10
N PHE A 142 -6.82 -19.11 -6.29
CA PHE A 142 -5.49 -19.15 -6.90
C PHE A 142 -4.95 -17.77 -7.24
N SER A 143 -5.81 -16.80 -7.66
CA SER A 143 -5.40 -15.42 -7.88
C SER A 143 -4.86 -14.78 -6.60
N PHE A 144 -5.50 -15.01 -5.46
CA PHE A 144 -5.02 -14.52 -4.16
C PHE A 144 -3.68 -15.13 -3.78
N TYR A 145 -3.50 -16.45 -3.95
CA TYR A 145 -2.23 -17.12 -3.63
C TYR A 145 -1.08 -16.69 -4.53
N ILE A 146 -1.32 -16.56 -5.84
CA ILE A 146 -0.30 -16.09 -6.78
C ILE A 146 0.04 -14.62 -6.50
N GLY A 147 -0.96 -13.78 -6.26
CA GLY A 147 -0.75 -12.38 -5.87
C GLY A 147 0.06 -12.26 -4.59
N ALA A 148 -0.26 -13.06 -3.56
CA ALA A 148 0.47 -13.12 -2.31
C ALA A 148 1.93 -13.57 -2.50
N ALA A 149 2.16 -14.60 -3.33
CA ALA A 149 3.49 -15.11 -3.64
C ALA A 149 4.32 -14.06 -4.38
N ILE A 150 3.76 -13.40 -5.39
CA ILE A 150 4.44 -12.32 -6.12
C ILE A 150 4.79 -11.18 -5.17
N LEU A 151 3.84 -10.73 -4.34
CA LEU A 151 4.05 -9.65 -3.38
C LEU A 151 5.22 -9.94 -2.45
N ILE A 152 5.23 -11.10 -1.79
CA ILE A 152 6.28 -11.42 -0.82
C ILE A 152 7.64 -11.61 -1.50
N LEU A 153 7.70 -12.23 -2.68
CA LEU A 153 8.94 -12.40 -3.43
C LEU A 153 9.52 -11.05 -3.87
N CYS A 154 8.69 -10.14 -4.37
CA CYS A 154 9.11 -8.79 -4.75
C CYS A 154 9.62 -8.00 -3.54
N VAL A 155 8.96 -8.10 -2.38
CA VAL A 155 9.39 -7.41 -1.16
C VAL A 155 10.68 -8.01 -0.61
N ILE A 156 10.83 -9.32 -0.60
CA ILE A 156 12.09 -9.98 -0.22
C ILE A 156 13.23 -9.53 -1.15
N TYR A 157 12.99 -9.54 -2.46
CA TYR A 157 13.97 -9.07 -3.44
C TYR A 157 14.39 -7.61 -3.18
N THR A 158 13.40 -6.74 -2.94
CA THR A 158 13.65 -5.33 -2.60
C THR A 158 14.47 -5.20 -1.32
N THR A 159 14.11 -5.94 -0.27
CA THR A 159 14.82 -5.93 1.03
C THR A 159 16.28 -6.35 0.90
N ILE A 160 16.58 -7.30 0.01
CA ILE A 160 17.94 -7.81 -0.19
C ILE A 160 18.77 -6.87 -1.09
N LYS A 161 18.16 -6.33 -2.14
CA LYS A 161 18.87 -5.57 -3.18
C LYS A 161 18.95 -4.07 -2.90
N VAL A 162 17.94 -3.50 -2.31
CA VAL A 162 17.89 -2.07 -2.00
C VAL A 162 18.57 -1.81 -0.67
N LYS A 163 19.62 -1.02 -0.68
CA LYS A 163 20.28 -0.51 0.51
C LYS A 163 19.89 0.94 0.68
N GLU A 164 19.22 1.25 1.77
CA GLU A 164 18.91 2.64 2.12
C GLU A 164 20.17 3.38 2.54
N MET A 165 20.24 4.67 2.19
CA MET A 165 21.35 5.53 2.60
C MET A 165 21.30 5.74 4.11
N PRO A 166 22.47 5.60 4.81
CA PRO A 166 22.56 5.98 6.23
C PRO A 166 22.16 7.44 6.44
N PRO A 167 21.65 7.83 7.63
CA PRO A 167 21.16 9.20 7.86
C PRO A 167 22.19 10.30 7.55
N LYS A 168 23.47 10.04 7.74
CA LYS A 168 24.55 10.98 7.41
C LYS A 168 24.71 11.18 5.90
N GLU A 169 24.76 10.08 5.15
CA GLU A 169 24.88 10.10 3.69
C GLU A 169 23.61 10.67 3.05
N TYR A 170 22.44 10.37 3.62
CA TYR A 170 21.16 10.92 3.19
C TYR A 170 21.11 12.44 3.33
N ALA A 171 21.55 12.97 4.48
CA ALA A 171 21.60 14.41 4.73
C ALA A 171 22.58 15.11 3.77
N GLU A 172 23.74 14.53 3.52
CA GLU A 172 24.74 15.04 2.59
C GLU A 172 24.21 15.02 1.14
N TYR A 173 23.58 13.91 0.73
CA TYR A 173 23.05 13.74 -0.63
C TYR A 173 21.91 14.71 -0.95
N HIS A 174 21.06 15.01 0.04
CA HIS A 174 19.92 15.93 -0.10
C HIS A 174 20.22 17.37 0.35
N GLY A 175 21.44 17.65 0.84
CA GLY A 175 21.84 18.98 1.29
C GLY A 175 21.10 19.45 2.57
N ILE A 176 20.70 18.51 3.42
CA ILE A 176 19.95 18.78 4.66
C ILE A 176 20.94 18.96 5.81
N ASN A 177 20.82 20.05 6.57
CA ASN A 177 21.61 20.25 7.79
C ASN A 177 21.05 19.39 8.94
N PRO A 178 21.82 18.42 9.48
CA PRO A 178 21.33 17.49 10.51
C PRO A 178 20.92 18.17 11.84
N GLU A 179 21.36 19.41 12.07
CA GLU A 179 21.03 20.18 13.29
C GLU A 179 19.66 20.86 13.20
N GLU A 180 19.20 21.19 11.99
CA GLU A 180 17.88 21.77 11.76
C GLU A 180 16.79 20.69 11.91
N GLU A 181 17.04 19.48 11.46
CA GLU A 181 16.10 18.35 11.55
C GLU A 181 15.84 17.90 13.00
N LYS A 182 16.85 17.99 13.89
CA LYS A 182 16.69 17.64 15.31
C LYS A 182 15.86 18.63 16.12
N ASN A 183 15.82 19.89 15.71
CA ASN A 183 15.10 20.95 16.42
C ASN A 183 13.64 21.10 16.01
N GLU A 184 13.23 20.59 14.87
CA GLU A 184 11.83 20.57 14.47
C GLU A 184 11.12 19.37 15.11
N LYS A 185 10.65 19.53 16.35
CA LYS A 185 9.51 18.75 16.85
C LYS A 185 8.29 19.13 16.00
N THR A 186 8.18 18.50 14.85
CA THR A 186 7.22 18.86 13.82
C THR A 186 5.83 18.41 14.27
N ASN A 187 5.08 19.32 14.83
CA ASN A 187 3.68 19.14 15.11
C ASN A 187 2.96 19.14 13.75
N MET A 188 2.47 17.97 13.30
CA MET A 188 1.81 17.78 12.01
C MET A 188 0.71 18.82 11.77
N LEU A 189 -0.03 19.21 12.81
CA LEU A 189 -1.04 20.28 12.75
C LEU A 189 -0.44 21.65 12.44
N LYS A 190 0.74 21.98 12.98
CA LYS A 190 1.43 23.24 12.67
C LYS A 190 1.93 23.29 11.22
N LEU A 191 2.37 22.16 10.67
CA LEU A 191 2.76 22.05 9.25
C LEU A 191 1.57 22.27 8.33
N LEU A 192 0.43 21.65 8.62
CA LEU A 192 -0.80 21.86 7.85
C LEU A 192 -1.24 23.32 7.84
N VAL A 193 -1.22 23.99 8.99
CA VAL A 193 -1.61 25.41 9.07
C VAL A 193 -0.63 26.32 8.34
N LYS A 194 0.67 26.00 8.32
CA LYS A 194 1.72 26.75 7.62
C LYS A 194 1.86 26.40 6.14
N ALA A 195 1.12 25.40 5.65
CA ALA A 195 1.21 24.96 4.27
C ALA A 195 0.85 26.09 3.28
N PRO A 196 1.59 26.21 2.17
CA PRO A 196 1.34 27.25 1.16
C PRO A 196 -0.07 27.10 0.56
N LYS A 197 -0.67 28.23 0.14
CA LYS A 197 -2.02 28.24 -0.45
C LYS A 197 -2.15 27.26 -1.63
N ALA A 198 -1.10 27.12 -2.43
CA ALA A 198 -1.06 26.15 -3.54
C ALA A 198 -1.32 24.71 -3.09
N PHE A 199 -0.79 24.30 -1.94
CA PHE A 199 -1.03 22.97 -1.36
C PHE A 199 -2.52 22.74 -1.09
N TRP A 200 -3.20 23.70 -0.49
CA TRP A 200 -4.64 23.62 -0.20
C TRP A 200 -5.50 23.61 -1.46
N THR A 201 -5.13 24.42 -2.47
CA THR A 201 -5.83 24.45 -3.75
C THR A 201 -5.72 23.11 -4.46
N VAL A 202 -4.52 22.55 -4.56
CA VAL A 202 -4.31 21.22 -5.18
C VAL A 202 -5.02 20.12 -4.38
N GLY A 203 -4.94 20.18 -3.05
CA GLY A 203 -5.63 19.22 -2.17
C GLY A 203 -7.14 19.23 -2.36
N LEU A 204 -7.74 20.42 -2.53
CA LEU A 204 -9.17 20.56 -2.74
C LEU A 204 -9.62 20.05 -4.11
N VAL A 205 -8.84 20.31 -5.16
CA VAL A 205 -9.08 19.72 -6.50
C VAL A 205 -9.00 18.21 -6.44
N GLN A 206 -7.97 17.66 -5.77
CA GLN A 206 -7.79 16.23 -5.59
C GLN A 206 -8.98 15.58 -4.86
N PHE A 207 -9.47 16.24 -3.81
CA PHE A 207 -10.65 15.79 -3.06
C PHE A 207 -11.87 15.64 -3.96
N PHE A 208 -12.20 16.64 -4.77
CA PHE A 208 -13.36 16.57 -5.65
C PHE A 208 -13.17 15.56 -6.80
N CYS A 209 -11.96 15.45 -7.35
CA CYS A 209 -11.66 14.43 -8.35
C CYS A 209 -11.87 13.02 -7.80
N TRP A 210 -11.33 12.71 -6.62
CA TRP A 210 -11.52 11.40 -6.00
C TRP A 210 -12.96 11.12 -5.60
N ALA A 211 -13.70 12.14 -5.12
CA ALA A 211 -15.12 12.01 -4.85
C ALA A 211 -15.90 11.63 -6.11
N ALA A 212 -15.60 12.27 -7.25
CA ALA A 212 -16.23 11.96 -8.54
C ALA A 212 -15.89 10.54 -9.02
N PHE A 213 -14.61 10.12 -8.92
CA PHE A 213 -14.20 8.76 -9.28
C PHE A 213 -14.87 7.70 -8.42
N MET A 214 -14.92 7.90 -7.11
CA MET A 214 -15.57 6.97 -6.19
C MET A 214 -17.06 6.85 -6.47
N PHE A 215 -17.72 7.97 -6.79
CA PHE A 215 -19.12 7.96 -7.21
C PHE A 215 -19.32 7.12 -8.49
N MET A 216 -18.46 7.32 -9.49
CA MET A 216 -18.52 6.58 -10.76
C MET A 216 -18.27 5.07 -10.57
N TRP A 217 -17.43 4.66 -9.60
CA TRP A 217 -17.16 3.25 -9.34
C TRP A 217 -18.21 2.56 -8.46
N THR A 218 -18.99 3.33 -7.74
CA THR A 218 -20.00 2.78 -6.81
C THR A 218 -21.37 2.64 -7.46
N TYR A 219 -21.69 3.48 -8.43
CA TYR A 219 -22.96 3.54 -9.15
C TYR A 219 -22.77 3.35 -10.66
#